data_2f0da3d11d3210627b9ad4de84f30239
#
_entry.id   2f0da3d11d3210627b9ad4de84f30239
#
_cell.length_a   1.000
_cell.length_b   1.000
_cell.length_c   1.000
_cell.angle_alpha   90.00
_cell.angle_beta   90.00
_cell.angle_gamma   90.00
#
_symmetry.space_group_name_H-M   'P 1'
#
loop_
_entity.id
_entity.type
_entity.pdbx_description
1 polymer ?
#
loop_
_entity_poly.entity_id
_entity_poly.type
_entity_poly.pdbx_seq_one_letter_code
_entity_poly.pdbx_strand_id
1 'polypeptide(L)'
;MANGYSRQIQERIGKAAKGTVFVSSDFADIADTETIRRNLNRLAQAGVVRRILKGVYEKPEYSEMLKEYVAADPDAVAKALARSYRWTIAPCGNTALNLLGLSTQVTAVWSYISDGPYKTYEWNSARLEFKHRTNKEITGLSHMTTIVIQALKTLGKTNVNFQTVQALQARLTDEDKAAMLKEAAQSTDWVYNTIRLIAGEVRN
;
A
#
# COMPACT_ATOMS: atom_id res chain seq x y z
N MET A 1 -15.83 31.07 12.81
CA MET A 1 -15.49 30.19 11.66
C MET A 1 -14.36 29.17 11.97
N ALA A 2 -13.31 29.51 12.69
CA ALA A 2 -12.21 28.57 13.04
C ALA A 2 -12.66 27.32 13.85
N ASN A 3 -13.70 27.43 14.69
CA ASN A 3 -14.23 26.29 15.47
C ASN A 3 -14.95 25.24 14.59
N GLY A 4 -15.51 25.62 13.45
CA GLY A 4 -16.23 24.68 12.55
C GLY A 4 -15.31 23.68 11.87
N TYR A 5 -14.18 24.13 11.32
CA TYR A 5 -13.22 23.27 10.63
C TYR A 5 -12.57 22.25 11.59
N SER A 6 -12.19 22.72 12.77
CA SER A 6 -11.61 21.86 13.80
C SER A 6 -12.54 20.72 14.20
N ARG A 7 -13.82 21.02 14.38
CA ARG A 7 -14.85 20.05 14.73
C ARG A 7 -15.04 19.03 13.61
N GLN A 8 -15.13 19.47 12.36
CA GLN A 8 -15.31 18.58 11.20
C GLN A 8 -14.12 17.61 11.02
N ILE A 9 -12.88 18.12 11.17
CA ILE A 9 -11.67 17.28 11.11
C ILE A 9 -11.69 16.24 12.23
N GLN A 10 -12.02 16.67 13.46
CA GLN A 10 -12.09 15.76 14.62
C GLN A 10 -13.18 14.71 14.48
N GLU A 11 -14.36 15.08 13.97
CA GLU A 11 -15.46 14.16 13.70
C GLU A 11 -15.08 13.12 12.65
N ARG A 12 -14.40 13.54 11.55
CA ARG A 12 -13.91 12.61 10.51
C ARG A 12 -12.93 11.60 11.07
N ILE A 13 -11.94 12.05 11.85
CA ILE A 13 -10.98 11.19 12.55
C ILE A 13 -11.71 10.28 13.56
N GLY A 14 -12.69 10.82 14.29
CA GLY A 14 -13.47 10.06 15.25
C GLY A 14 -14.21 8.87 14.64
N LYS A 15 -14.79 9.06 13.45
CA LYS A 15 -15.54 8.03 12.70
C LYS A 15 -14.64 6.99 12.01
N ALA A 16 -13.38 7.30 11.77
CA ALA A 16 -12.46 6.37 11.13
C ALA A 16 -12.09 5.21 12.06
N ALA A 17 -11.72 4.07 11.49
CA ALA A 17 -11.22 2.93 12.25
C ALA A 17 -9.90 3.28 12.96
N LYS A 18 -9.59 2.57 14.06
CA LYS A 18 -8.26 2.61 14.68
C LYS A 18 -7.22 2.12 13.67
N GLY A 19 -6.00 2.63 13.73
CA GLY A 19 -4.95 2.34 12.74
C GLY A 19 -5.07 3.12 11.42
N THR A 20 -6.16 3.89 11.20
CA THR A 20 -6.28 4.70 9.97
C THR A 20 -5.21 5.78 9.91
N VAL A 21 -4.53 5.86 8.76
CA VAL A 21 -3.46 6.83 8.48
C VAL A 21 -4.00 8.00 7.65
N PHE A 22 -3.72 9.21 8.11
CA PHE A 22 -4.19 10.48 7.54
C PHE A 22 -3.04 11.35 7.06
N VAL A 23 -3.31 12.09 6.00
CA VAL A 23 -2.49 13.18 5.47
C VAL A 23 -3.34 14.43 5.26
N SER A 24 -2.73 15.60 5.08
CA SER A 24 -3.50 16.85 4.93
C SER A 24 -4.47 16.82 3.75
N SER A 25 -4.15 16.14 2.66
CA SER A 25 -5.04 16.01 1.49
C SER A 25 -6.36 15.29 1.79
N ASP A 26 -6.42 14.46 2.84
CA ASP A 26 -7.64 13.73 3.22
C ASP A 26 -8.72 14.66 3.80
N PHE A 27 -8.39 15.93 4.05
CA PHE A 27 -9.29 16.96 4.61
C PHE A 27 -9.40 18.20 3.70
N ALA A 28 -8.92 18.12 2.45
CA ALA A 28 -8.88 19.27 1.54
C ALA A 28 -10.26 19.87 1.21
N ASP A 29 -11.32 19.10 1.39
CA ASP A 29 -12.72 19.52 1.27
C ASP A 29 -13.24 20.34 2.48
N ILE A 30 -12.51 20.32 3.61
CA ILE A 30 -12.93 21.00 4.85
C ILE A 30 -12.30 22.39 4.96
N ALA A 31 -10.98 22.50 4.70
CA ALA A 31 -10.24 23.76 4.88
C ALA A 31 -8.99 23.80 4.00
N ASP A 32 -8.29 24.96 4.02
CA ASP A 32 -6.98 25.12 3.40
C ASP A 32 -5.90 24.28 4.13
N THR A 33 -4.82 24.01 3.41
CA THR A 33 -3.73 23.13 3.88
C THR A 33 -3.09 23.60 5.20
N GLU A 34 -2.97 24.91 5.40
CA GLU A 34 -2.35 25.47 6.61
C GLU A 34 -3.24 25.27 7.82
N THR A 35 -4.53 25.53 7.67
CA THR A 35 -5.55 25.29 8.72
C THR A 35 -5.62 23.81 9.08
N ILE A 36 -5.59 22.91 8.09
CA ILE A 36 -5.58 21.46 8.31
C ILE A 36 -4.32 21.05 9.10
N ARG A 37 -3.13 21.49 8.69
CA ARG A 37 -1.87 21.17 9.38
C ARG A 37 -1.87 21.62 10.84
N ARG A 38 -2.34 22.83 11.12
CA ARG A 38 -2.46 23.34 12.49
C ARG A 38 -3.39 22.47 13.32
N ASN A 39 -4.54 22.08 12.78
CA ASN A 39 -5.49 21.21 13.46
C ASN A 39 -4.93 19.83 13.74
N LEU A 40 -4.30 19.17 12.73
CA LEU A 40 -3.69 17.86 12.89
C LEU A 40 -2.54 17.89 13.93
N ASN A 41 -1.71 18.93 13.92
CA ASN A 41 -0.66 19.10 14.94
C ASN A 41 -1.26 19.25 16.34
N ARG A 42 -2.33 20.04 16.51
CA ARG A 42 -3.02 20.20 17.80
C ARG A 42 -3.63 18.89 18.27
N LEU A 43 -4.27 18.12 17.37
CA LEU A 43 -4.83 16.82 17.69
C LEU A 43 -3.74 15.80 18.05
N ALA A 44 -2.55 15.93 17.45
CA ALA A 44 -1.40 15.09 17.81
C ALA A 44 -0.88 15.43 19.22
N GLN A 45 -0.81 16.74 19.57
CA GLN A 45 -0.45 17.18 20.92
C GLN A 45 -1.48 16.74 21.98
N ALA A 46 -2.75 16.69 21.60
CA ALA A 46 -3.84 16.22 22.45
C ALA A 46 -3.95 14.67 22.52
N GLY A 47 -3.08 13.91 21.82
CA GLY A 47 -3.11 12.45 21.81
C GLY A 47 -4.26 11.81 21.01
N VAL A 48 -5.06 12.60 20.29
CA VAL A 48 -6.17 12.10 19.46
C VAL A 48 -5.64 11.36 18.22
N VAL A 49 -4.53 11.83 17.68
CA VAL A 49 -3.78 11.16 16.62
C VAL A 49 -2.30 11.06 17.02
N ARG A 50 -1.59 10.09 16.46
CA ARG A 50 -0.14 9.93 16.62
C ARG A 50 0.55 10.36 15.33
N ARG A 51 1.58 11.19 15.41
CA ARG A 51 2.38 11.58 14.26
C ARG A 51 3.40 10.49 13.95
N ILE A 52 3.31 9.88 12.78
CA ILE A 52 4.22 8.82 12.31
C ILE A 52 5.43 9.44 11.59
N LEU A 53 5.16 10.33 10.63
CA LEU A 53 6.15 11.06 9.83
C LEU A 53 5.73 12.53 9.73
N LYS A 54 6.60 13.38 9.17
CA LYS A 54 6.22 14.75 8.87
C LYS A 54 5.02 14.79 7.92
N GLY A 55 3.87 15.27 8.43
CA GLY A 55 2.62 15.38 7.67
C GLY A 55 1.82 14.08 7.56
N VAL A 56 2.24 13.00 8.23
CA VAL A 56 1.52 11.72 8.29
C VAL A 56 1.12 11.42 9.73
N TYR A 57 -0.15 11.18 9.93
CA TYR A 57 -0.75 10.98 11.25
C TYR A 57 -1.59 9.69 11.25
N GLU A 58 -1.72 9.06 12.38
CA GLU A 58 -2.50 7.85 12.57
C GLU A 58 -3.47 8.01 13.73
N LYS A 59 -4.68 7.45 13.59
CA LYS A 59 -5.56 7.23 14.72
C LYS A 59 -5.03 6.04 15.52
N PRO A 60 -4.46 6.25 16.74
CA PRO A 60 -3.75 5.19 17.43
C PRO A 60 -4.69 4.04 17.81
N GLU A 61 -4.17 2.83 17.74
CA GLU A 61 -4.78 1.62 18.27
C GLU A 61 -3.98 1.14 19.47
N TYR A 62 -4.64 0.90 20.59
CA TYR A 62 -4.02 0.34 21.78
C TYR A 62 -4.40 -1.13 21.91
N SER A 63 -3.41 -1.99 22.09
CA SER A 63 -3.61 -3.42 22.33
C SER A 63 -3.66 -3.69 23.83
N GLU A 64 -4.82 -4.08 24.34
CA GLU A 64 -4.99 -4.46 25.76
C GLU A 64 -4.17 -5.71 26.11
N MET A 65 -3.96 -6.59 25.14
CA MET A 65 -3.19 -7.82 25.33
C MET A 65 -1.68 -7.53 25.46
N LEU A 66 -1.16 -6.65 24.61
CA LEU A 66 0.27 -6.28 24.59
C LEU A 66 0.60 -5.14 25.55
N LYS A 67 -0.43 -4.42 26.08
CA LYS A 67 -0.28 -3.23 26.92
C LYS A 67 0.51 -2.10 26.24
N GLU A 68 0.43 -2.02 24.91
CA GLU A 68 1.13 -1.01 24.11
C GLU A 68 0.32 -0.56 22.88
N TYR A 69 0.72 0.54 22.30
CA TYR A 69 0.16 1.00 21.03
C TYR A 69 0.65 0.14 19.88
N VAL A 70 -0.29 -0.33 19.06
CA VAL A 70 0.02 -1.07 17.82
C VAL A 70 0.87 -0.18 16.91
N ALA A 71 1.88 -0.77 16.28
CA ALA A 71 2.70 -0.07 15.29
C ALA A 71 1.87 0.29 14.06
N ALA A 72 2.15 1.47 13.47
CA ALA A 72 1.48 1.89 12.25
C ALA A 72 1.75 0.91 11.12
N ASP A 73 0.68 0.50 10.42
CA ASP A 73 0.79 -0.40 9.27
C ASP A 73 1.57 0.27 8.13
N PRO A 74 2.71 -0.30 7.71
CA PRO A 74 3.52 0.28 6.64
C PRO A 74 2.78 0.39 5.29
N ASP A 75 1.85 -0.50 4.98
CA ASP A 75 1.03 -0.40 3.76
C ASP A 75 0.07 0.80 3.83
N ALA A 76 -0.57 1.02 4.97
CA ALA A 76 -1.41 2.20 5.19
C ALA A 76 -0.60 3.50 5.10
N VAL A 77 0.62 3.53 5.65
CA VAL A 77 1.55 4.68 5.54
C VAL A 77 1.98 4.90 4.09
N ALA A 78 2.32 3.84 3.33
CA ALA A 78 2.68 3.94 1.92
C ALA A 78 1.54 4.53 1.09
N LYS A 79 0.31 4.04 1.28
CA LYS A 79 -0.89 4.55 0.61
C LYS A 79 -1.20 6.01 1.00
N ALA A 80 -0.98 6.40 2.25
CA ALA A 80 -1.17 7.78 2.71
C ALA A 80 -0.16 8.74 2.06
N LEU A 81 1.12 8.35 1.98
CA LEU A 81 2.16 9.09 1.28
C LEU A 81 1.84 9.23 -0.22
N ALA A 82 1.41 8.14 -0.86
CA ALA A 82 0.99 8.15 -2.26
C ALA A 82 -0.14 9.16 -2.51
N ARG A 83 -1.18 9.18 -1.68
CA ARG A 83 -2.25 10.19 -1.74
C ARG A 83 -1.71 11.61 -1.58
N SER A 84 -0.81 11.83 -0.62
CA SER A 84 -0.23 13.16 -0.34
C SER A 84 0.57 13.71 -1.51
N TYR A 85 1.30 12.84 -2.21
CA TYR A 85 2.15 13.23 -3.35
C TYR A 85 1.50 12.99 -4.72
N ARG A 86 0.29 12.43 -4.76
CA ARG A 86 -0.41 11.99 -5.98
C ARG A 86 0.40 10.99 -6.79
N TRP A 87 1.08 10.08 -6.10
CA TRP A 87 1.81 8.99 -6.73
C TRP A 87 0.91 7.78 -6.94
N THR A 88 1.13 7.11 -8.05
CA THR A 88 0.64 5.74 -8.25
C THR A 88 1.69 4.79 -7.70
N ILE A 89 1.29 3.88 -6.82
CA ILE A 89 2.19 2.93 -6.20
C ILE A 89 1.68 1.50 -6.32
N ALA A 90 2.60 0.54 -6.33
CA ALA A 90 2.27 -0.86 -6.15
C ALA A 90 3.36 -1.59 -5.34
N PRO A 91 2.99 -2.55 -4.48
CA PRO A 91 3.94 -3.37 -3.76
C PRO A 91 4.88 -4.10 -4.70
N CYS A 92 6.15 -4.24 -4.32
CA CYS A 92 7.15 -5.00 -5.06
C CYS A 92 8.11 -5.74 -4.12
N GLY A 93 8.99 -6.57 -4.67
CA GLY A 93 9.93 -7.33 -3.85
C GLY A 93 9.22 -8.26 -2.86
N ASN A 94 9.84 -8.44 -1.69
CA ASN A 94 9.26 -9.27 -0.63
C ASN A 94 7.90 -8.78 -0.13
N THR A 95 7.62 -7.47 -0.23
CA THR A 95 6.31 -6.92 0.10
C THR A 95 5.20 -7.53 -0.75
N ALA A 96 5.41 -7.63 -2.07
CA ALA A 96 4.44 -8.26 -2.98
C ALA A 96 4.29 -9.76 -2.66
N LEU A 97 5.40 -10.46 -2.39
CA LEU A 97 5.37 -11.89 -2.03
C LEU A 97 4.58 -12.14 -0.74
N ASN A 98 4.80 -11.31 0.28
CA ASN A 98 4.10 -11.45 1.56
C ASN A 98 2.60 -11.15 1.42
N LEU A 99 2.23 -10.10 0.70
CA LEU A 99 0.83 -9.75 0.45
C LEU A 99 0.09 -10.85 -0.31
N LEU A 100 0.77 -11.58 -1.20
CA LEU A 100 0.22 -12.73 -1.91
C LEU A 100 0.33 -14.05 -1.12
N GLY A 101 0.93 -14.05 0.08
CA GLY A 101 1.14 -15.27 0.86
C GLY A 101 2.17 -16.24 0.25
N LEU A 102 3.01 -15.75 -0.67
CA LEU A 102 4.08 -16.52 -1.31
C LEU A 102 5.37 -16.55 -0.48
N SER A 103 5.43 -15.77 0.58
CA SER A 103 6.51 -15.76 1.56
C SER A 103 5.95 -15.56 2.95
N THR A 104 6.51 -16.25 3.93
CA THR A 104 6.21 -16.08 5.36
C THR A 104 7.28 -15.27 6.09
N GLN A 105 8.31 -14.82 5.38
CA GLN A 105 9.39 -14.02 5.97
C GLN A 105 8.88 -12.64 6.38
N VAL A 106 9.16 -12.23 7.61
CA VAL A 106 8.87 -10.87 8.06
C VAL A 106 9.75 -9.91 7.28
N THR A 107 9.13 -9.00 6.57
CA THR A 107 9.83 -8.01 5.75
C THR A 107 10.37 -6.88 6.61
N ALA A 108 11.70 -6.76 6.68
CA ALA A 108 12.35 -5.63 7.35
C ALA A 108 12.16 -4.31 6.58
N VAL A 109 11.98 -4.40 5.26
CA VAL A 109 11.82 -3.25 4.36
C VAL A 109 10.57 -3.45 3.50
N TRP A 110 9.64 -2.52 3.60
CA TRP A 110 8.45 -2.47 2.76
C TRP A 110 8.78 -1.72 1.47
N SER A 111 8.69 -2.40 0.33
CA SER A 111 9.10 -1.85 -0.96
C SER A 111 7.91 -1.68 -1.90
N TYR A 112 7.84 -0.50 -2.52
CA TYR A 112 6.83 -0.14 -3.51
C TYR A 112 7.51 0.41 -4.76
N ILE A 113 7.02 0.03 -5.94
CA ILE A 113 7.29 0.78 -7.15
C ILE A 113 6.37 2.02 -7.18
N SER A 114 6.85 3.10 -7.78
CA SER A 114 6.14 4.38 -7.82
C SER A 114 6.50 5.17 -9.09
N ASP A 115 5.55 5.95 -9.60
CA ASP A 115 5.81 6.98 -10.60
C ASP A 115 6.51 8.23 -10.03
N GLY A 116 6.55 8.34 -8.69
CA GLY A 116 7.34 9.34 -7.97
C GLY A 116 8.83 9.00 -7.91
N PRO A 117 9.66 9.87 -7.32
CA PRO A 117 11.09 9.65 -7.19
C PRO A 117 11.44 8.51 -6.23
N TYR A 118 12.70 8.04 -6.29
CA TYR A 118 13.24 7.17 -5.24
C TYR A 118 13.17 7.87 -3.90
N LYS A 119 12.54 7.25 -2.89
CA LYS A 119 12.41 7.81 -1.56
C LYS A 119 12.32 6.74 -0.49
N THR A 120 12.97 7.00 0.63
CA THR A 120 12.94 6.11 1.80
C THR A 120 12.38 6.88 2.99
N TYR A 121 11.57 6.18 3.79
CA TYR A 121 11.03 6.68 5.05
C TYR A 121 11.29 5.64 6.14
N GLU A 122 11.57 6.14 7.33
CA GLU A 122 11.82 5.30 8.51
C GLU A 122 11.05 5.86 9.70
N TRP A 123 10.39 4.99 10.44
CA TRP A 123 9.75 5.32 11.71
C TRP A 123 9.74 4.09 12.60
N ASN A 124 10.03 4.26 13.89
CA ASN A 124 10.23 3.15 14.82
C ASN A 124 11.19 2.10 14.22
N SER A 125 10.71 0.85 14.07
CA SER A 125 11.44 -0.27 13.44
C SER A 125 11.05 -0.53 11.98
N ALA A 126 10.17 0.28 11.38
CA ALA A 126 9.71 0.11 10.02
C ALA A 126 10.53 0.95 9.03
N ARG A 127 10.84 0.35 7.89
CA ARG A 127 11.47 1.02 6.74
C ARG A 127 10.61 0.83 5.50
N LEU A 128 10.32 1.95 4.81
CA LEU A 128 9.51 2.00 3.60
C LEU A 128 10.32 2.61 2.47
N GLU A 129 10.38 1.93 1.33
CA GLU A 129 11.10 2.36 0.13
C GLU A 129 10.17 2.49 -1.06
N PHE A 130 10.21 3.65 -1.73
CA PHE A 130 9.62 3.86 -3.04
C PHE A 130 10.71 3.79 -4.10
N LYS A 131 10.51 2.91 -5.10
CA LYS A 131 11.42 2.68 -6.22
C LYS A 131 10.79 3.24 -7.48
N HIS A 132 11.42 4.24 -8.08
CA HIS A 132 10.90 4.84 -9.31
C HIS A 132 10.78 3.81 -10.43
N ARG A 133 9.63 3.81 -11.10
CA ARG A 133 9.36 3.05 -12.32
C ARG A 133 8.56 3.90 -13.30
N THR A 134 8.75 3.63 -14.60
CA THR A 134 7.97 4.29 -15.64
C THR A 134 6.49 3.92 -15.53
N ASN A 135 5.62 4.83 -15.95
CA ASN A 135 4.17 4.66 -15.91
C ASN A 135 3.69 3.35 -16.54
N LYS A 136 4.37 2.85 -17.58
CA LYS A 136 4.02 1.58 -18.26
C LYS A 136 3.95 0.36 -17.32
N GLU A 137 4.68 0.37 -16.21
CA GLU A 137 4.69 -0.75 -15.26
C GLU A 137 3.60 -0.65 -14.18
N ILE A 138 2.94 0.52 -14.07
CA ILE A 138 2.01 0.80 -12.97
C ILE A 138 0.66 1.31 -13.50
N THR A 139 0.67 2.13 -14.57
CA THR A 139 -0.53 2.79 -15.07
C THR A 139 -1.30 1.88 -16.01
N GLY A 140 -2.62 1.83 -15.85
CA GLY A 140 -3.51 1.02 -16.69
C GLY A 140 -3.62 -0.45 -16.27
N LEU A 141 -2.97 -0.83 -15.15
CA LEU A 141 -3.09 -2.15 -14.56
C LEU A 141 -3.91 -2.06 -13.27
N SER A 142 -4.74 -3.03 -13.00
CA SER A 142 -5.39 -3.19 -11.71
C SER A 142 -4.35 -3.43 -10.61
N HIS A 143 -4.72 -3.12 -9.37
CA HIS A 143 -3.83 -3.30 -8.23
C HIS A 143 -3.35 -4.76 -8.11
N MET A 144 -4.26 -5.73 -8.29
CA MET A 144 -3.91 -7.15 -8.20
C MET A 144 -3.00 -7.60 -9.34
N THR A 145 -3.26 -7.18 -10.58
CA THR A 145 -2.38 -7.46 -11.73
C THR A 145 -0.98 -6.96 -11.47
N THR A 146 -0.84 -5.73 -10.96
CA THR A 146 0.47 -5.16 -10.69
C THR A 146 1.21 -5.94 -9.61
N ILE A 147 0.54 -6.28 -8.49
CA ILE A 147 1.16 -7.08 -7.41
C ILE A 147 1.65 -8.43 -7.92
N VAL A 148 0.82 -9.14 -8.70
CA VAL A 148 1.20 -10.45 -9.25
C VAL A 148 2.40 -10.34 -10.19
N ILE A 149 2.40 -9.37 -11.10
CA ILE A 149 3.55 -9.13 -12.00
C ILE A 149 4.82 -8.85 -11.18
N GLN A 150 4.75 -8.00 -10.15
CA GLN A 150 5.90 -7.66 -9.32
C GLN A 150 6.38 -8.86 -8.48
N ALA A 151 5.48 -9.68 -7.98
CA ALA A 151 5.82 -10.91 -7.27
C ALA A 151 6.52 -11.92 -8.18
N LEU A 152 5.99 -12.17 -9.39
CA LEU A 152 6.63 -13.04 -10.38
C LEU A 152 8.02 -12.54 -10.77
N LYS A 153 8.17 -11.24 -11.06
CA LYS A 153 9.47 -10.59 -11.33
C LYS A 153 10.45 -10.76 -10.16
N THR A 154 9.96 -10.72 -8.93
CA THR A 154 10.79 -10.88 -7.73
C THR A 154 11.27 -12.32 -7.55
N LEU A 155 10.41 -13.28 -7.77
CA LEU A 155 10.79 -14.71 -7.75
C LEU A 155 11.79 -15.04 -8.87
N GLY A 156 11.59 -14.44 -10.05
CA GLY A 156 12.35 -14.76 -11.25
C GLY A 156 11.83 -16.06 -11.93
N LYS A 157 12.02 -16.15 -13.23
CA LYS A 157 11.49 -17.24 -14.07
C LYS A 157 11.80 -18.64 -13.55
N THR A 158 13.02 -18.84 -13.07
CA THR A 158 13.52 -20.17 -12.62
C THR A 158 12.94 -20.64 -11.29
N ASN A 159 12.42 -19.71 -10.48
CA ASN A 159 11.90 -20.03 -9.14
C ASN A 159 10.36 -20.09 -9.11
N VAL A 160 9.70 -19.74 -10.21
CA VAL A 160 8.26 -19.93 -10.34
C VAL A 160 8.00 -21.41 -10.66
N ASN A 161 7.43 -22.10 -9.70
CA ASN A 161 7.11 -23.53 -9.79
C ASN A 161 5.59 -23.77 -9.74
N PHE A 162 5.20 -25.05 -9.86
CA PHE A 162 3.80 -25.45 -9.80
C PHE A 162 3.09 -25.01 -8.51
N GLN A 163 3.77 -25.08 -7.37
CA GLN A 163 3.20 -24.67 -6.08
C GLN A 163 2.89 -23.18 -6.06
N THR A 164 3.78 -22.34 -6.64
CA THR A 164 3.55 -20.89 -6.79
C THR A 164 2.29 -20.62 -7.63
N VAL A 165 2.14 -21.32 -8.75
CA VAL A 165 0.96 -21.20 -9.63
C VAL A 165 -0.31 -21.61 -8.89
N GLN A 166 -0.31 -22.75 -8.20
CA GLN A 166 -1.46 -23.23 -7.43
C GLN A 166 -1.85 -22.26 -6.31
N ALA A 167 -0.87 -21.72 -5.57
CA ALA A 167 -1.11 -20.77 -4.49
C ALA A 167 -1.79 -19.50 -5.03
N LEU A 168 -1.35 -18.97 -6.17
CA LEU A 168 -1.96 -17.83 -6.83
C LEU A 168 -3.34 -18.17 -7.40
N GLN A 169 -3.52 -19.35 -8.00
CA GLN A 169 -4.83 -19.80 -8.48
C GLN A 169 -5.88 -19.86 -7.38
N ALA A 170 -5.51 -20.37 -6.20
CA ALA A 170 -6.41 -20.49 -5.06
C ALA A 170 -6.76 -19.14 -4.41
N ARG A 171 -5.86 -18.16 -4.52
CA ARG A 171 -6.01 -16.84 -3.86
C ARG A 171 -6.77 -15.83 -4.71
N LEU A 172 -6.62 -15.89 -6.03
CA LEU A 172 -7.16 -14.90 -6.94
C LEU A 172 -8.60 -15.25 -7.34
N THR A 173 -9.44 -14.21 -7.39
CA THR A 173 -10.81 -14.35 -7.90
C THR A 173 -10.81 -14.56 -9.41
N ASP A 174 -11.92 -15.02 -9.97
CA ASP A 174 -12.03 -15.20 -11.42
C ASP A 174 -12.02 -13.84 -12.15
N GLU A 175 -12.51 -12.76 -11.49
CA GLU A 175 -12.42 -11.41 -11.99
C GLU A 175 -10.96 -10.93 -12.06
N ASP A 176 -10.15 -11.19 -11.01
CA ASP A 176 -8.71 -10.88 -11.01
C ASP A 176 -8.00 -11.59 -12.15
N LYS A 177 -8.28 -12.90 -12.36
CA LYS A 177 -7.68 -13.72 -13.43
C LYS A 177 -8.05 -13.18 -14.81
N ALA A 178 -9.33 -12.82 -15.02
CA ALA A 178 -9.79 -12.26 -16.28
C ALA A 178 -9.18 -10.88 -16.57
N ALA A 179 -9.03 -10.04 -15.54
CA ALA A 179 -8.36 -8.73 -15.65
C ALA A 179 -6.88 -8.92 -16.01
N MET A 180 -6.16 -9.79 -15.31
CA MET A 180 -4.74 -10.05 -15.55
C MET A 180 -4.44 -10.52 -16.97
N LEU A 181 -5.29 -11.37 -17.57
CA LEU A 181 -5.12 -11.83 -18.94
C LEU A 181 -5.15 -10.68 -19.96
N LYS A 182 -5.98 -9.69 -19.74
CA LYS A 182 -6.10 -8.49 -20.60
C LYS A 182 -4.97 -7.50 -20.34
N GLU A 183 -4.72 -7.22 -19.07
CA GLU A 183 -3.82 -6.14 -18.64
C GLU A 183 -2.35 -6.51 -18.77
N ALA A 184 -1.98 -7.77 -18.52
CA ALA A 184 -0.60 -8.24 -18.57
C ALA A 184 -0.10 -8.60 -19.97
N ALA A 185 -0.89 -8.45 -21.03
CA ALA A 185 -0.51 -8.82 -22.39
C ALA A 185 0.76 -8.12 -22.91
N GLN A 186 1.10 -6.96 -22.37
CA GLN A 186 2.33 -6.23 -22.72
C GLN A 186 3.50 -6.51 -21.76
N SER A 187 3.35 -7.43 -20.81
CA SER A 187 4.46 -7.84 -19.94
C SER A 187 5.45 -8.74 -20.68
N THR A 188 6.57 -9.09 -20.03
CA THR A 188 7.52 -10.03 -20.63
C THR A 188 6.87 -11.40 -20.85
N ASP A 189 7.21 -12.08 -21.95
CA ASP A 189 6.57 -13.34 -22.38
C ASP A 189 6.44 -14.39 -21.28
N TRP A 190 7.49 -14.59 -20.49
CA TRP A 190 7.46 -15.59 -19.41
C TRP A 190 6.48 -15.21 -18.29
N VAL A 191 6.33 -13.92 -17.99
CA VAL A 191 5.37 -13.42 -16.99
C VAL A 191 3.95 -13.63 -17.52
N TYR A 192 3.70 -13.25 -18.78
CA TYR A 192 2.39 -13.44 -19.39
C TYR A 192 2.00 -14.93 -19.48
N ASN A 193 2.92 -15.79 -19.91
CA ASN A 193 2.69 -17.23 -19.95
C ASN A 193 2.39 -17.80 -18.56
N THR A 194 3.08 -17.33 -17.51
CA THR A 194 2.77 -17.72 -16.14
C THR A 194 1.37 -17.25 -15.72
N ILE A 195 0.97 -16.03 -16.09
CA ILE A 195 -0.38 -15.51 -15.82
C ILE A 195 -1.45 -16.35 -16.51
N ARG A 196 -1.21 -16.81 -17.74
CA ARG A 196 -2.12 -17.73 -18.45
C ARG A 196 -2.29 -19.06 -17.72
N LEU A 197 -1.20 -19.61 -17.16
CA LEU A 197 -1.27 -20.80 -16.30
C LEU A 197 -2.08 -20.53 -15.02
N ILE A 198 -1.87 -19.38 -14.37
CA ILE A 198 -2.62 -18.97 -13.17
C ILE A 198 -4.12 -18.81 -13.50
N ALA A 199 -4.44 -18.28 -14.66
CA ALA A 199 -5.83 -18.13 -15.12
C ALA A 199 -6.48 -19.43 -15.59
N GLY A 200 -5.71 -20.51 -15.75
CA GLY A 200 -6.22 -21.81 -16.22
C GLY A 200 -6.45 -21.90 -17.73
N GLU A 201 -5.93 -20.94 -18.53
CA GLU A 201 -6.05 -20.99 -20.00
C GLU A 201 -5.12 -22.04 -20.64
N VAL A 202 -4.04 -22.40 -19.98
CA VAL A 202 -3.07 -23.40 -20.44
C VAL A 202 -2.96 -24.46 -19.36
N ARG A 203 -3.14 -25.73 -19.75
CA ARG A 203 -2.82 -26.88 -18.89
C ARG A 203 -1.32 -27.10 -18.94
N ASN A 204 -0.68 -27.33 -17.79
CA ASN A 204 0.71 -27.80 -17.70
C ASN A 204 0.89 -29.15 -18.35
#